data_a21625308a2d1642c42979b0f8b504dc
#
_entry.id   a21625308a2d1642c42979b0f8b504dc
#
_cell.length_a   1.000
_cell.length_b   1.000
_cell.length_c   1.000
_cell.angle_alpha   90.00
_cell.angle_beta   90.00
_cell.angle_gamma   90.00
#
_symmetry.space_group_name_H-M   'P 1'
#
loop_
_entity.id
_entity.type
_entity.pdbx_description
1 polymer ?
#
loop_
_entity_poly.entity_id
_entity_poly.type
_entity_poly.pdbx_seq_one_letter_code
_entity_poly.pdbx_strand_id
1 'polypeptide(L)'
;DIQSLLDNVIFLNLLLLTIVYWASLIFPRIKFFSNASYYGNIFANLSLFSLLSLRWLNFGYFPLSNLYESLLFLAWGITFITFIIENRSQVNLVGSISTPIALFVTGFASLSFTENMHTPAPFVL
;
A
#
# COMPACT_ATOMS: atom_id res chain seq x y z
N ASP A 1 -0.04 -14.19 13.72
CA ASP A 1 -0.80 -12.96 13.87
C ASP A 1 -1.27 -12.46 12.50
N ILE A 2 -2.57 -12.19 12.40
CA ILE A 2 -3.18 -11.78 11.13
C ILE A 2 -2.63 -10.44 10.64
N GLN A 3 -2.44 -9.50 11.55
CA GLN A 3 -1.92 -8.18 11.16
C GLN A 3 -0.50 -8.25 10.64
N SER A 4 0.34 -9.05 11.27
CA SER A 4 1.71 -9.25 10.81
C SER A 4 1.72 -9.91 9.43
N LEU A 5 0.86 -10.91 9.25
CA LEU A 5 0.74 -11.60 7.96
C LEU A 5 0.29 -10.64 6.87
N LEU A 6 -0.73 -9.82 7.15
CA LEU A 6 -1.21 -8.83 6.19
C LEU A 6 -0.14 -7.82 5.84
N ASP A 7 0.62 -7.37 6.83
CA ASP A 7 1.69 -6.40 6.60
C ASP A 7 2.73 -6.97 5.64
N ASN A 8 3.13 -8.23 5.83
CA ASN A 8 4.08 -8.88 4.95
C ASN A 8 3.50 -9.07 3.54
N VAL A 9 2.23 -9.47 3.45
CA VAL A 9 1.56 -9.66 2.16
C VAL A 9 1.51 -8.33 1.40
N ILE A 10 1.18 -7.25 2.08
CA ILE A 10 1.11 -5.93 1.47
C ILE A 10 2.47 -5.50 0.94
N PHE A 11 3.52 -5.69 1.74
CA PHE A 11 4.87 -5.31 1.32
C PHE A 11 5.30 -6.09 0.08
N LEU A 12 5.10 -7.42 0.10
CA LEU A 12 5.45 -8.25 -1.04
C LEU A 12 4.63 -7.89 -2.27
N ASN A 13 3.34 -7.63 -2.08
CA ASN A 13 2.48 -7.26 -3.19
C ASN A 13 2.93 -5.94 -3.83
N LEU A 14 3.30 -4.95 -3.01
CA LEU A 14 3.79 -3.68 -3.53
C LEU A 14 5.13 -3.83 -4.23
N LEU A 15 6.00 -4.71 -3.73
CA LEU A 15 7.26 -4.98 -4.39
C LEU A 15 7.04 -5.60 -5.77
N LEU A 16 6.21 -6.63 -5.84
CA LEU A 16 5.89 -7.26 -7.11
C LEU A 16 5.18 -6.28 -8.05
N LEU A 17 4.29 -5.47 -7.50
CA LEU A 17 3.56 -4.48 -8.27
C LEU A 17 4.50 -3.44 -8.88
N THR A 18 5.50 -3.00 -8.14
CA THR A 18 6.52 -2.08 -8.64
C THR A 18 7.25 -2.70 -9.84
N ILE A 19 7.65 -3.95 -9.70
CA ILE A 19 8.34 -4.66 -10.78
C ILE A 19 7.44 -4.77 -12.00
N VAL A 20 6.17 -5.09 -11.81
CA VAL A 20 5.22 -5.24 -12.91
C VAL A 20 4.99 -3.91 -13.61
N TYR A 21 4.86 -2.81 -12.86
CA TYR A 21 4.72 -1.49 -13.47
C TYR A 21 5.93 -1.13 -14.32
N TRP A 22 7.13 -1.39 -13.81
CA TRP A 22 8.34 -1.11 -14.58
C TRP A 22 8.41 -1.99 -15.83
N ALA A 23 8.02 -3.26 -15.69
CA ALA A 23 7.97 -4.16 -16.84
C ALA A 23 6.96 -3.68 -17.89
N SER A 24 5.83 -3.12 -17.45
CA SER A 24 4.83 -2.61 -18.38
C SER A 24 5.34 -1.41 -19.18
N LEU A 25 6.24 -0.61 -18.60
CA LEU A 25 6.86 0.50 -19.32
C LEU A 25 7.93 0.04 -20.28
N ILE A 26 8.72 -0.97 -19.88
CA ILE A 26 9.80 -1.50 -20.70
C ILE A 26 9.23 -2.32 -21.87
N PHE A 27 8.17 -3.08 -21.60
CA PHE A 27 7.54 -3.95 -22.61
C PHE A 27 6.09 -3.53 -22.83
N PRO A 28 5.85 -2.36 -23.46
CA PRO A 28 4.48 -1.87 -23.61
C PRO A 28 3.60 -2.72 -24.52
N ARG A 29 4.21 -3.60 -25.33
CA ARG A 29 3.45 -4.48 -26.21
C ARG A 29 2.76 -5.61 -25.46
N ILE A 30 3.24 -5.95 -24.27
CA ILE A 30 2.68 -7.06 -23.48
C ILE A 30 1.61 -6.47 -22.57
N LYS A 31 0.36 -6.60 -23.00
CA LYS A 31 -0.77 -6.05 -22.22
C LYS A 31 -0.95 -6.76 -20.89
N PHE A 32 -0.39 -7.97 -20.75
CA PHE A 32 -0.47 -8.68 -19.49
C PHE A 32 0.11 -7.86 -18.32
N PHE A 33 1.26 -7.22 -18.56
CA PHE A 33 1.88 -6.42 -17.50
C PHE A 33 1.02 -5.21 -17.13
N SER A 34 0.42 -4.56 -18.12
CA SER A 34 -0.45 -3.42 -17.87
C SER A 34 -1.68 -3.84 -17.07
N ASN A 35 -2.32 -4.94 -17.46
CA ASN A 35 -3.49 -5.44 -16.76
C ASN A 35 -3.13 -5.92 -15.36
N ALA A 36 -2.01 -6.63 -15.22
CA ALA A 36 -1.57 -7.12 -13.92
C ALA A 36 -1.27 -5.97 -12.96
N SER A 37 -0.67 -4.89 -13.44
CA SER A 37 -0.36 -3.75 -12.59
C SER A 37 -1.65 -3.06 -12.14
N TYR A 38 -2.62 -2.92 -13.04
CA TYR A 38 -3.90 -2.29 -12.69
C TYR A 38 -4.62 -3.08 -11.59
N TYR A 39 -4.77 -4.38 -11.77
CA TYR A 39 -5.46 -5.22 -10.79
C TYR A 39 -4.64 -5.40 -9.52
N GLY A 40 -3.32 -5.46 -9.65
CA GLY A 40 -2.43 -5.54 -8.50
C GLY A 40 -2.53 -4.30 -7.62
N ASN A 41 -2.67 -3.13 -8.23
CA ASN A 41 -2.86 -1.90 -7.47
C ASN A 41 -4.18 -1.91 -6.70
N ILE A 42 -5.25 -2.41 -7.31
CA ILE A 42 -6.53 -2.57 -6.63
C ILE A 42 -6.38 -3.51 -5.44
N PHE A 43 -5.70 -4.63 -5.64
CA PHE A 43 -5.48 -5.59 -4.57
C PHE A 43 -4.68 -4.98 -3.42
N ALA A 44 -3.64 -4.22 -3.73
CA ALA A 44 -2.84 -3.55 -2.71
C ALA A 44 -3.68 -2.54 -1.92
N ASN A 45 -4.51 -1.77 -2.61
CA ASN A 45 -5.38 -0.79 -1.96
C ASN A 45 -6.37 -1.47 -1.01
N LEU A 46 -6.99 -2.55 -1.48
CA LEU A 46 -7.95 -3.28 -0.65
C LEU A 46 -7.28 -3.94 0.54
N SER A 47 -6.06 -4.46 0.36
CA SER A 47 -5.31 -5.06 1.46
C SER A 47 -4.96 -4.03 2.52
N LEU A 48 -4.54 -2.84 2.11
CA LEU A 48 -4.24 -1.75 3.04
C LEU A 48 -5.50 -1.30 3.77
N PHE A 49 -6.60 -1.20 3.06
CA PHE A 49 -7.88 -0.86 3.67
C PHE A 49 -8.28 -1.91 4.72
N SER A 50 -8.11 -3.18 4.39
CA SER A 50 -8.42 -4.28 5.31
C SER A 50 -7.57 -4.21 6.57
N LEU A 51 -6.27 -3.95 6.41
CA LEU A 51 -5.39 -3.86 7.56
C LEU A 51 -5.77 -2.68 8.46
N LEU A 52 -6.05 -1.53 7.87
CA LEU A 52 -6.48 -0.36 8.63
C LEU A 52 -7.80 -0.60 9.35
N SER A 53 -8.73 -1.29 8.68
CA SER A 53 -10.02 -1.62 9.28
C SER A 53 -9.87 -2.57 10.46
N LEU A 54 -9.01 -3.57 10.34
CA LEU A 54 -8.75 -4.50 11.42
C LEU A 54 -8.16 -3.79 12.63
N ARG A 55 -7.25 -2.86 12.41
CA ARG A 55 -6.68 -2.10 13.51
C ARG A 55 -7.73 -1.24 14.17
N TRP A 56 -8.61 -0.63 13.39
CA TRP A 56 -9.70 0.17 13.94
C TRP A 56 -10.60 -0.68 14.84
N LEU A 57 -11.01 -1.85 14.33
CA LEU A 57 -11.90 -2.74 15.09
C LEU A 57 -11.22 -3.31 16.33
N ASN A 58 -9.94 -3.66 16.22
CA ASN A 58 -9.22 -4.30 17.32
C ASN A 58 -8.88 -3.32 18.45
N PHE A 59 -8.57 -2.07 18.12
CA PHE A 59 -8.12 -1.10 19.11
C PHE A 59 -9.18 -0.08 19.47
N GLY A 60 -10.28 -0.05 18.75
CA GLY A 60 -11.42 0.77 19.10
C GLY A 60 -11.27 2.26 18.83
N TYR A 61 -10.27 2.68 18.07
CA TYR A 61 -10.11 4.09 17.71
C TYR A 61 -9.67 4.20 16.26
N PHE A 62 -9.83 5.40 15.69
CA PHE A 62 -9.49 5.64 14.29
C PHE A 62 -8.00 5.36 14.04
N PRO A 63 -7.65 4.67 12.95
CA PRO A 63 -6.27 4.20 12.75
C PRO A 63 -5.33 5.30 12.25
N LEU A 64 -5.19 6.37 13.01
CA LEU A 64 -4.21 7.43 12.78
C LEU A 64 -3.52 7.81 14.09
N SER A 65 -3.53 6.88 15.05
CA SER A 65 -3.07 7.19 16.40
C SER A 65 -1.56 7.11 16.58
N ASN A 66 -0.85 6.54 15.61
CA ASN A 66 0.61 6.46 15.71
C ASN A 66 1.22 6.52 14.33
N LEU A 67 2.57 6.55 14.29
CA LEU A 67 3.31 6.69 13.03
C LEU A 67 3.02 5.52 12.09
N TYR A 68 2.98 4.31 12.61
CA TYR A 68 2.73 3.13 11.80
C TYR A 68 1.41 3.23 11.04
N GLU A 69 0.35 3.58 11.76
CA GLU A 69 -0.98 3.69 11.15
C GLU A 69 -1.08 4.85 10.18
N SER A 70 -0.40 5.96 10.52
CA SER A 70 -0.37 7.11 9.62
C SER A 70 0.32 6.78 8.30
N LEU A 71 1.41 6.01 8.37
CA LEU A 71 2.14 5.60 7.16
C LEU A 71 1.30 4.63 6.33
N LEU A 72 0.59 3.72 6.96
CA LEU A 72 -0.31 2.82 6.23
C LEU A 72 -1.43 3.59 5.55
N PHE A 73 -1.98 4.59 6.22
CA PHE A 73 -3.02 5.43 5.64
C PHE A 73 -2.47 6.20 4.44
N LEU A 74 -1.24 6.70 4.54
CA LEU A 74 -0.58 7.39 3.43
C LEU A 74 -0.41 6.46 2.24
N ALA A 75 0.05 5.23 2.47
CA ALA A 75 0.21 4.26 1.40
C ALA A 75 -1.14 3.92 0.75
N TRP A 76 -2.18 3.80 1.55
CA TRP A 76 -3.52 3.58 1.03
C TRP A 76 -3.95 4.73 0.12
N GLY A 77 -3.70 5.96 0.56
CA GLY A 77 -4.04 7.15 -0.23
C GLY A 77 -3.26 7.20 -1.55
N ILE A 78 -1.97 6.84 -1.51
CA ILE A 78 -1.13 6.81 -2.71
C ILE A 78 -1.68 5.81 -3.73
N THR A 79 -2.00 4.59 -3.28
CA THR A 79 -2.53 3.58 -4.20
C THR A 79 -3.91 3.95 -4.71
N PHE A 80 -4.73 4.61 -3.89
CA PHE A 80 -6.07 5.04 -4.29
C PHE A 80 -6.00 6.12 -5.35
N ILE A 81 -5.14 7.11 -5.15
CA ILE A 81 -4.95 8.19 -6.14
C ILE A 81 -4.40 7.62 -7.44
N THR A 82 -3.46 6.70 -7.35
CA THR A 82 -2.91 6.01 -8.52
C THR A 82 -4.03 5.33 -9.31
N PHE A 83 -4.91 4.63 -8.61
CA PHE A 83 -6.03 3.96 -9.25
C PHE A 83 -6.91 4.95 -10.02
N ILE A 84 -7.24 6.08 -9.39
CA ILE A 84 -8.11 7.08 -10.02
C ILE A 84 -7.45 7.65 -11.27
N ILE A 85 -6.17 7.99 -11.19
CA ILE A 85 -5.46 8.59 -12.32
C ILE A 85 -5.33 7.59 -13.47
N GLU A 86 -4.99 6.34 -13.16
CA GLU A 86 -4.86 5.32 -14.20
C GLU A 86 -6.19 4.98 -14.83
N ASN A 87 -7.25 4.98 -14.05
CA ASN A 87 -8.59 4.71 -14.59
C ASN A 87 -9.03 5.78 -15.58
N ARG A 88 -8.60 7.01 -15.37
CA ARG A 88 -8.95 8.11 -16.25
C ARG A 88 -8.03 8.22 -17.46
N SER A 89 -6.72 8.11 -17.25
CA SER A 89 -5.74 8.37 -18.30
C SER A 89 -5.26 7.11 -18.99
N GLN A 90 -5.41 5.96 -18.35
CA GLN A 90 -4.97 4.65 -18.85
C GLN A 90 -3.46 4.63 -19.17
N VAL A 91 -2.67 5.38 -18.40
CA VAL A 91 -1.22 5.45 -18.52
C VAL A 91 -0.60 4.83 -17.28
N ASN A 92 0.39 3.96 -17.48
CA ASN A 92 1.04 3.25 -16.38
C ASN A 92 2.18 4.03 -15.74
N LEU A 93 2.50 5.21 -16.25
CA LEU A 93 3.62 5.99 -15.75
C LEU A 93 3.43 6.41 -14.30
N VAL A 94 2.22 6.82 -13.94
CA VAL A 94 1.93 7.26 -12.58
C VAL A 94 2.15 6.13 -11.60
N GLY A 95 1.67 4.92 -11.92
CA GLY A 95 1.84 3.77 -11.06
C GLY A 95 3.30 3.38 -10.90
N SER A 96 4.09 3.52 -11.97
CA SER A 96 5.51 3.17 -11.90
C SER A 96 6.31 4.11 -11.01
N ILE A 97 5.79 5.30 -10.75
CA ILE A 97 6.42 6.26 -9.84
C ILE A 97 5.84 6.14 -8.43
N SER A 98 4.52 6.05 -8.32
CA SER A 98 3.84 6.07 -7.03
C SER A 98 3.98 4.76 -6.26
N THR A 99 4.04 3.62 -6.96
CA THR A 99 4.13 2.33 -6.30
C THR A 99 5.43 2.15 -5.51
N PRO A 100 6.62 2.52 -6.04
CA PRO A 100 7.84 2.49 -5.23
C PRO A 100 7.74 3.39 -4.00
N ILE A 101 7.06 4.52 -4.12
CA ILE A 101 6.87 5.41 -2.98
C ILE A 101 6.01 4.73 -1.92
N ALA A 102 4.91 4.11 -2.33
CA ALA A 102 4.06 3.36 -1.41
C ALA A 102 4.82 2.19 -0.77
N LEU A 103 5.66 1.52 -1.54
CA LEU A 103 6.50 0.44 -1.05
C LEU A 103 7.46 0.94 0.04
N PHE A 104 8.09 2.08 -0.21
CA PHE A 104 8.99 2.69 0.75
C PHE A 104 8.26 3.06 2.04
N VAL A 105 7.08 3.66 1.90
CA VAL A 105 6.26 4.07 3.04
C VAL A 105 5.86 2.86 3.87
N THR A 106 5.40 1.78 3.24
CA THR A 106 5.00 0.59 3.98
C THR A 106 6.20 -0.12 4.60
N GLY A 107 7.35 -0.11 3.93
CA GLY A 107 8.57 -0.66 4.49
C GLY A 107 9.00 0.08 5.73
N PHE A 108 8.93 1.41 5.68
CA PHE A 108 9.24 2.23 6.85
C PHE A 108 8.24 1.97 7.98
N ALA A 109 6.97 1.80 7.64
CA ALA A 109 5.95 1.49 8.63
C ALA A 109 6.24 0.16 9.32
N SER A 110 6.64 -0.86 8.57
CA SER A 110 6.99 -2.16 9.15
C SER A 110 8.15 -2.06 10.12
N LEU A 111 9.17 -1.27 9.79
CA LEU A 111 10.29 -1.06 10.70
C LEU A 111 9.84 -0.35 11.97
N SER A 112 8.99 0.65 11.85
CA SER A 112 8.45 1.35 13.02
C SER A 112 7.65 0.41 13.90
N PHE A 113 6.86 -0.47 13.28
CA PHE A 113 6.06 -1.43 14.02
C PHE A 113 6.92 -2.37 14.85
N THR A 114 7.99 -2.91 14.29
CA THR A 114 8.85 -3.87 14.98
C THR A 114 9.64 -3.22 16.12
N GLU A 115 9.92 -1.94 16.02
CA GLU A 115 10.71 -1.26 17.04
C GLU A 115 9.89 -0.73 18.19
N ASN A 116 8.71 -0.17 17.91
CA ASN A 116 8.02 0.64 18.91
C ASN A 116 6.55 0.30 19.12
N MET A 117 5.97 -0.57 18.31
CA MET A 117 4.54 -0.59 18.15
C MET A 117 3.87 -1.90 18.49
N HIS A 118 4.24 -2.51 19.60
CA HIS A 118 3.52 -3.68 20.08
C HIS A 118 2.08 -3.32 20.41
N THR A 119 1.91 -2.16 21.04
CA THR A 119 0.59 -1.59 21.28
C THR A 119 0.63 -0.14 20.83
N PRO A 120 -0.32 0.29 19.99
CA PRO A 120 -0.33 1.67 19.54
C PRO A 120 -0.67 2.61 20.69
N ALA A 121 0.10 3.67 20.79
CA ALA A 121 -0.19 4.73 21.75
C ALA A 121 -0.98 5.80 21.00
N PRO A 122 -2.18 6.17 21.50
CA PRO A 122 -2.96 7.19 20.82
C PRO A 122 -2.27 8.55 20.91
N PHE A 123 -2.37 9.31 19.81
CA PHE A 123 -1.92 10.69 19.85
C PHE A 123 -2.85 11.50 20.74
N VAL A 124 -2.25 12.44 21.45
CA VAL A 124 -3.02 13.41 22.22
C VAL A 124 -3.33 14.57 21.28
N LEU A 125 -4.54 14.57 20.78
CA LEU A 125 -4.97 15.60 19.85
C LEU A 125 -5.94 16.54 20.49
#